data_dd42d4269b4f7649544b0aed2cf1e196
#
_entry.id   dd42d4269b4f7649544b0aed2cf1e196
#
_cell.length_a   1.000
_cell.length_b   1.000
_cell.length_c   1.000
_cell.angle_alpha   90.00
_cell.angle_beta   90.00
_cell.angle_gamma   90.00
#
_symmetry.space_group_name_H-M   'P 1'
#
loop_
_entity.id
_entity.type
_entity.pdbx_description
1 polymer ?
#
loop_
_entity_poly.entity_id
_entity_poly.type
_entity_poly.pdbx_seq_one_letter_code
_entity_poly.pdbx_strand_id
1 'polypeptide(L)'
;MGLLDAQRLRAARVVVDIGLHLGKKLPDCTVSGVWDKAHVKTYMRENTAMDDANLNFEVNRYLGWPGQAPSYALGQRLWQETRAEAEKQGMSAREFHSEALALGSVPMSVLREAVLDN
;
A
#
# COMPACT_ATOMS: atom_id res chain seq x y z
N MET A 1 15.52 4.10 10.94
CA MET A 1 14.70 2.90 11.22
C MET A 1 13.24 3.13 10.88
N GLY A 2 12.58 4.18 11.36
CA GLY A 2 11.15 4.38 11.17
C GLY A 2 10.66 4.42 9.71
N LEU A 3 11.43 4.99 8.78
CA LEU A 3 11.03 5.07 7.36
C LEU A 3 11.01 3.69 6.70
N LEU A 4 12.02 2.87 6.92
CA LEU A 4 12.08 1.51 6.37
C LEU A 4 11.02 0.61 7.00
N ASP A 5 10.78 0.73 8.31
CA ASP A 5 9.71 0.00 8.99
C ASP A 5 8.33 0.38 8.44
N ALA A 6 8.09 1.66 8.17
CA ALA A 6 6.84 2.12 7.56
C ALA A 6 6.64 1.57 6.15
N GLN A 7 7.68 1.52 5.33
CA GLN A 7 7.62 0.92 3.99
C GLN A 7 7.36 -0.59 4.06
N ARG A 8 8.05 -1.28 4.97
CA ARG A 8 7.86 -2.72 5.18
C ARG A 8 6.45 -3.04 5.65
N LEU A 9 5.92 -2.25 6.57
CA LEU A 9 4.54 -2.35 7.02
C LEU A 9 3.55 -2.19 5.86
N ARG A 10 3.73 -1.18 5.03
CA ARG A 10 2.87 -0.94 3.86
C ARG A 10 2.92 -2.09 2.86
N ALA A 11 4.10 -2.65 2.60
CA ALA A 11 4.26 -3.82 1.74
C ALA A 11 3.57 -5.06 2.33
N ALA A 12 3.74 -5.31 3.62
CA ALA A 12 3.09 -6.42 4.32
C ALA A 12 1.56 -6.30 4.27
N ARG A 13 1.02 -5.10 4.41
CA ARG A 13 -0.42 -4.82 4.30
C ARG A 13 -0.99 -5.19 2.93
N VAL A 14 -0.25 -4.98 1.85
CA VAL A 14 -0.66 -5.42 0.50
C VAL A 14 -0.79 -6.94 0.45
N VAL A 15 0.20 -7.65 0.95
CA VAL A 15 0.24 -9.12 0.93
C VAL A 15 -0.92 -9.71 1.71
N VAL A 16 -1.14 -9.27 2.94
CA VAL A 16 -2.17 -9.84 3.81
C VAL A 16 -3.59 -9.52 3.34
N ASP A 17 -3.83 -8.32 2.83
CA ASP A 17 -5.15 -7.93 2.34
C ASP A 17 -5.55 -8.73 1.11
N ILE A 18 -4.66 -8.82 0.13
CA ILE A 18 -4.88 -9.61 -1.09
C ILE A 18 -5.00 -11.10 -0.75
N GLY A 19 -4.11 -11.61 0.10
CA GLY A 19 -4.13 -13.00 0.52
C GLY A 19 -5.44 -13.39 1.19
N LEU A 20 -5.85 -12.60 2.19
CA LEU A 20 -7.03 -12.87 3.00
C LEU A 20 -8.34 -12.75 2.20
N HIS A 21 -8.54 -11.62 1.53
CA HIS A 21 -9.82 -11.31 0.86
C HIS A 21 -10.01 -12.05 -0.46
N LEU A 22 -8.94 -12.49 -1.12
CA LEU A 22 -9.02 -13.30 -2.33
C LEU A 22 -8.86 -14.80 -2.06
N GLY A 23 -8.76 -15.23 -0.81
CA GLY A 23 -8.62 -16.64 -0.45
C GLY A 23 -7.38 -17.29 -1.06
N LYS A 24 -6.27 -16.56 -1.14
CA LYS A 24 -5.03 -17.08 -1.73
C LYS A 24 -4.38 -18.14 -0.84
N LYS A 25 -3.61 -19.01 -1.46
CA LYS A 25 -2.77 -19.96 -0.74
C LYS A 25 -1.66 -19.22 0.02
N LEU A 26 -1.25 -19.79 1.14
CA LEU A 26 -0.13 -19.26 1.91
C LEU A 26 1.16 -19.31 1.07
N PRO A 27 2.05 -18.32 1.24
CA PRO A 27 3.29 -18.25 0.46
C PRO A 27 4.29 -19.36 0.81
N ASP A 28 4.18 -19.93 2.01
CA ASP A 28 5.04 -21.04 2.44
C ASP A 28 4.48 -22.37 1.93
N CYS A 29 5.21 -23.01 1.04
CA CYS A 29 4.84 -24.31 0.48
C CYS A 29 4.89 -25.45 1.50
N THR A 30 5.45 -25.25 2.68
CA THR A 30 5.49 -26.25 3.76
C THR A 30 4.20 -26.25 4.59
N VAL A 31 3.40 -25.18 4.50
CA VAL A 31 2.13 -25.05 5.20
C VAL A 31 0.99 -25.11 4.19
N SER A 32 0.14 -26.14 4.32
CA SER A 32 -1.06 -26.26 3.49
C SER A 32 -2.16 -25.35 4.04
N GLY A 33 -2.81 -24.58 3.18
CA GLY A 33 -3.96 -23.76 3.57
C GLY A 33 -4.03 -22.44 2.84
N VAL A 34 -5.05 -21.68 3.21
CA VAL A 34 -5.30 -20.33 2.71
C VAL A 34 -5.11 -19.31 3.84
N TRP A 35 -4.97 -18.06 3.47
CA TRP A 35 -4.88 -16.97 4.44
C TRP A 35 -6.11 -16.92 5.35
N ASP A 36 -5.89 -16.87 6.64
CA ASP A 36 -6.90 -16.62 7.67
C ASP A 36 -6.38 -15.59 8.70
N LYS A 37 -7.19 -15.25 9.68
CA LYS A 37 -6.84 -14.23 10.69
C LYS A 37 -5.54 -14.59 11.43
N ALA A 38 -5.34 -15.87 11.78
CA ALA A 38 -4.15 -16.31 12.51
C ALA A 38 -2.88 -16.17 11.66
N HIS A 39 -2.95 -16.54 10.38
CA HIS A 39 -1.84 -16.39 9.45
C HIS A 39 -1.51 -14.93 9.19
N VAL A 40 -2.52 -14.05 9.02
CA VAL A 40 -2.32 -12.60 8.90
C VAL A 40 -1.58 -12.06 10.11
N LYS A 41 -2.01 -12.42 11.32
CA LYS A 41 -1.37 -11.96 12.56
C LYS A 41 0.08 -12.42 12.65
N THR A 42 0.37 -13.69 12.34
CA THR A 42 1.72 -14.23 12.34
C THR A 42 2.61 -13.52 11.33
N TYR A 43 2.15 -13.38 10.10
CA TYR A 43 2.89 -12.69 9.04
C TYR A 43 3.21 -11.24 9.40
N MET A 44 2.25 -10.50 9.93
CA MET A 44 2.45 -9.12 10.37
C MET A 44 3.44 -9.03 11.52
N ARG A 45 3.38 -9.97 12.48
CA ARG A 45 4.35 -10.02 13.59
C ARG A 45 5.77 -10.24 13.11
N GLU A 46 5.97 -11.12 12.15
CA GLU A 46 7.30 -11.46 11.61
C GLU A 46 7.87 -10.35 10.74
N ASN A 47 7.02 -9.55 10.11
CA ASN A 47 7.42 -8.56 9.11
C ASN A 47 7.30 -7.11 9.58
N THR A 48 6.84 -6.86 10.79
CA THR A 48 6.71 -5.50 11.35
C THR A 48 7.22 -5.45 12.79
N ALA A 49 7.46 -4.24 13.29
CA ALA A 49 7.89 -4.02 14.67
C ALA A 49 6.70 -3.70 15.61
N MET A 50 5.48 -4.06 15.24
CA MET A 50 4.30 -3.78 16.06
C MET A 50 4.24 -4.65 17.32
N ASP A 51 3.77 -4.07 18.43
CA ASP A 51 3.38 -4.80 19.62
C ASP A 51 2.06 -5.56 19.40
N ASP A 52 1.76 -6.51 20.28
CA ASP A 52 0.58 -7.37 20.15
C ASP A 52 -0.76 -6.61 20.21
N ALA A 53 -0.86 -5.54 20.98
CA ALA A 53 -2.08 -4.74 21.08
C ALA A 53 -2.38 -4.02 19.75
N ASN A 54 -1.38 -3.34 19.19
CA ASN A 54 -1.48 -2.68 17.87
C ASN A 54 -1.72 -3.71 16.78
N LEU A 55 -1.05 -4.85 16.84
CA LEU A 55 -1.20 -5.93 15.87
C LEU A 55 -2.63 -6.47 15.82
N ASN A 56 -3.26 -6.72 16.98
CA ASN A 56 -4.65 -7.15 17.04
C ASN A 56 -5.62 -6.11 16.46
N PHE A 57 -5.41 -4.85 16.78
CA PHE A 57 -6.20 -3.74 16.24
C PHE A 57 -6.10 -3.68 14.70
N GLU A 58 -4.88 -3.70 14.18
CA GLU A 58 -4.63 -3.64 12.73
C GLU A 58 -5.24 -4.85 12.00
N VAL A 59 -5.06 -6.06 12.50
CA VAL A 59 -5.61 -7.27 11.87
C VAL A 59 -7.14 -7.22 11.84
N ASN A 60 -7.79 -6.80 12.92
CA ASN A 60 -9.24 -6.65 12.95
C ASN A 60 -9.72 -5.60 11.94
N ARG A 61 -8.98 -4.52 11.79
CA ARG A 61 -9.27 -3.48 10.78
C ARG A 61 -9.16 -4.02 9.35
N TYR A 62 -8.15 -4.82 9.05
CA TYR A 62 -7.98 -5.44 7.72
C TYR A 62 -9.14 -6.37 7.37
N LEU A 63 -9.63 -7.13 8.35
CA LEU A 63 -10.79 -8.02 8.16
C LEU A 63 -12.06 -7.24 7.81
N GLY A 64 -12.26 -6.08 8.43
CA GLY A 64 -13.47 -5.27 8.26
C GLY A 64 -13.47 -4.38 7.01
N TRP A 65 -12.30 -4.07 6.45
CA TRP A 65 -12.15 -3.12 5.35
C TRP A 65 -11.30 -3.68 4.19
N PRO A 66 -11.87 -4.52 3.33
CA PRO A 66 -11.17 -5.03 2.14
C PRO A 66 -10.68 -3.88 1.25
N GLY A 67 -9.41 -3.95 0.82
CA GLY A 67 -8.80 -2.97 -0.08
C GLY A 67 -8.30 -1.68 0.60
N GLN A 68 -8.56 -1.46 1.88
CA GLN A 68 -8.05 -0.27 2.59
C GLN A 68 -6.57 -0.40 2.96
N ALA A 69 -6.16 -1.57 3.44
CA ALA A 69 -4.78 -1.80 3.88
C ALA A 69 -3.73 -1.56 2.78
N PRO A 70 -3.94 -1.99 1.51
CA PRO A 70 -2.95 -1.80 0.44
C PRO A 70 -2.94 -0.39 -0.15
N SER A 71 -3.91 0.48 0.17
CA SER A 71 -4.09 1.78 -0.49
C SER A 71 -2.88 2.70 -0.39
N TYR A 72 -2.15 2.68 0.72
CA TYR A 72 -0.96 3.51 0.90
C TYR A 72 0.20 3.08 -0.01
N ALA A 73 0.48 1.79 -0.10
CA ALA A 73 1.54 1.28 -0.97
C ALA A 73 1.20 1.48 -2.45
N LEU A 74 -0.03 1.19 -2.83
CA LEU A 74 -0.51 1.38 -4.21
C LEU A 74 -0.55 2.86 -4.58
N GLY A 75 -1.03 3.73 -3.69
CA GLY A 75 -1.05 5.18 -3.91
C GLY A 75 0.35 5.75 -4.08
N GLN A 76 1.31 5.33 -3.27
CA GLN A 76 2.70 5.73 -3.39
C GLN A 76 3.29 5.30 -4.74
N ARG A 77 3.03 4.07 -5.16
CA ARG A 77 3.49 3.56 -6.45
C ARG A 77 2.92 4.36 -7.62
N LEU A 78 1.62 4.58 -7.63
CA LEU A 78 0.95 5.38 -8.67
C LEU A 78 1.46 6.82 -8.73
N TRP A 79 1.71 7.42 -7.57
CA TRP A 79 2.34 8.74 -7.49
C TRP A 79 3.73 8.76 -8.13
N GLN A 80 4.57 7.79 -7.78
CA GLN A 80 5.93 7.69 -8.32
C GLN A 80 5.93 7.44 -9.83
N GLU A 81 5.05 6.57 -10.33
CA GLU A 81 4.88 6.30 -11.76
C GLU A 81 4.41 7.55 -12.52
N THR A 82 3.43 8.26 -11.97
CA THR A 82 2.92 9.52 -12.57
C THR A 82 4.01 10.60 -12.61
N ARG A 83 4.76 10.74 -11.53
CA ARG A 83 5.90 11.67 -11.47
C ARG A 83 6.97 11.32 -12.50
N ALA A 84 7.35 10.05 -12.59
CA ALA A 84 8.36 9.60 -13.55
C ALA A 84 7.93 9.86 -14.99
N GLU A 85 6.65 9.69 -15.30
CA GLU A 85 6.10 9.98 -16.61
C GLU A 85 6.10 11.48 -16.91
N ALA A 86 5.71 12.31 -15.93
CA ALA A 86 5.76 13.76 -16.06
C ALA A 86 7.21 14.27 -16.30
N GLU A 87 8.19 13.70 -15.60
CA GLU A 87 9.60 14.01 -15.79
C GLU A 87 10.09 13.65 -17.21
N LYS A 88 9.63 12.52 -17.77
CA LYS A 88 9.92 12.17 -19.18
C LYS A 88 9.32 13.13 -20.18
N GLN A 89 8.20 13.75 -19.86
CA GLN A 89 7.57 14.80 -20.68
C GLN A 89 8.23 16.17 -20.51
N GLY A 90 9.27 16.27 -19.69
CA GLY A 90 10.06 17.49 -19.48
C GLY A 90 9.62 18.33 -18.29
N MET A 91 8.69 17.86 -17.47
CA MET A 91 8.26 18.54 -16.24
C MET A 91 9.30 18.34 -15.15
N SER A 92 9.70 19.42 -14.47
CA SER A 92 10.56 19.30 -13.30
C SER A 92 9.80 18.74 -12.10
N ALA A 93 10.52 18.18 -11.13
CA ALA A 93 9.91 17.69 -9.89
C ALA A 93 9.14 18.79 -9.14
N ARG A 94 9.63 20.02 -9.18
CA ARG A 94 8.98 21.17 -8.54
C ARG A 94 7.65 21.51 -9.22
N GLU A 95 7.63 21.52 -10.54
CA GLU A 95 6.41 21.77 -11.33
C GLU A 95 5.39 20.66 -11.06
N PHE A 96 5.80 19.39 -11.11
CA PHE A 96 4.93 18.27 -10.80
C PHE A 96 4.29 18.40 -9.41
N HIS A 97 5.07 18.69 -8.39
CA HIS A 97 4.55 18.85 -7.03
C HIS A 97 3.62 20.06 -6.91
N SER A 98 3.93 21.17 -7.57
CA SER A 98 3.07 22.36 -7.56
C SER A 98 1.72 22.09 -8.21
N GLU A 99 1.70 21.42 -9.35
CA GLU A 99 0.45 21.07 -10.06
C GLU A 99 -0.37 20.04 -9.24
N ALA A 100 0.28 19.02 -8.72
CA ALA A 100 -0.39 18.02 -7.90
C ALA A 100 -1.02 18.61 -6.64
N LEU A 101 -0.32 19.51 -5.96
CA LEU A 101 -0.85 20.20 -4.78
C LEU A 101 -2.00 21.16 -5.12
N ALA A 102 -1.93 21.84 -6.28
CA ALA A 102 -2.99 22.74 -6.73
C ALA A 102 -4.31 22.03 -7.01
N LEU A 103 -4.27 20.74 -7.37
CA LEU A 103 -5.46 19.92 -7.58
C LEU A 103 -6.19 19.59 -6.27
N GLY A 104 -5.50 19.62 -5.14
CA GLY A 104 -6.05 19.23 -3.85
C GLY A 104 -6.24 17.71 -3.71
N SER A 105 -7.22 17.31 -2.90
CA SER A 105 -7.54 15.89 -2.68
C SER A 105 -8.35 15.34 -3.83
N VAL A 106 -7.71 14.57 -4.70
CA VAL A 106 -8.34 13.92 -5.85
C VAL A 106 -7.91 12.44 -5.93
N PRO A 107 -8.71 11.57 -6.55
CA PRO A 107 -8.28 10.20 -6.86
C PRO A 107 -7.01 10.19 -7.71
N MET A 108 -6.19 9.15 -7.55
CA MET A 108 -4.92 9.03 -8.29
C MET A 108 -5.10 9.02 -9.81
N SER A 109 -6.19 8.45 -10.32
CA SER A 109 -6.53 8.48 -11.74
C SER A 109 -6.75 9.91 -12.25
N VAL A 110 -7.49 10.72 -11.49
CA VAL A 110 -7.76 12.12 -11.81
C VAL A 110 -6.47 12.96 -11.78
N LEU A 111 -5.62 12.73 -10.77
CA LEU A 111 -4.31 13.40 -10.69
C LEU A 111 -3.45 13.07 -11.91
N ARG A 112 -3.39 11.78 -12.29
CA ARG A 112 -2.64 11.34 -13.46
C ARG A 112 -3.10 12.02 -14.74
N GLU A 113 -4.41 12.00 -15.00
CA GLU A 113 -4.99 12.66 -16.17
C GLU A 113 -4.68 14.17 -16.20
N ALA A 114 -4.92 14.84 -15.08
CA ALA A 114 -4.72 16.29 -14.99
C ALA A 114 -3.26 16.72 -15.20
N VAL A 115 -2.31 15.94 -14.74
CA VAL A 115 -0.88 16.28 -14.85
C VAL A 115 -0.28 15.84 -16.19
N LEU A 116 -0.66 14.68 -16.73
CA LEU A 116 -0.03 14.12 -17.94
C LEU A 116 -0.70 14.52 -19.24
N ASP A 117 -1.99 14.83 -19.23
CA ASP A 117 -2.76 15.14 -20.42
C ASP A 117 -2.82 16.65 -20.74
N ASN A 118 -2.04 17.42 -20.02
CA ASN A 118 -1.92 18.87 -20.25
C ASN A 118 -0.82 19.21 -21.25
#